data_3f607280f3b28808986ff259c38af17e
#
_entry.id   3f607280f3b28808986ff259c38af17e
#
_cell.length_a   1.000
_cell.length_b   1.000
_cell.length_c   1.000
_cell.angle_alpha   90.00
_cell.angle_beta   90.00
_cell.angle_gamma   90.00
#
_symmetry.space_group_name_H-M   'P 1'
#
loop_
_entity.id
_entity.type
_entity.pdbx_description
1 polymer ?
#
loop_
_entity_poly.entity_id
_entity_poly.type
_entity_poly.pdbx_seq_one_letter_code
_entity_poly.pdbx_strand_id
1 'polypeptide(L)'
;MRSLSLLAAFTPAALACTTIVVGRAATTDGSVIVTHSNDGEGATDPRLVHIPAQTHSADTMRPIFYAPESYPRYVGSARGKVPAYAPVGNQTVFTPIGQIPEVPSTFSYFEETYGSLNEHQLGIGESTCSGVFGTKAAGHGGKALMSVDTLSQLAMERTKKARDAIQLMGEMAVKYGFYGAGSFEGSAESLLVSDPTEGWIFHILPDDTGTSAIWAAQRVPDDHVGVVANAFVIREVNFSDTKNFLGSDTVHSVAIKKGWWKPSDGLLDFSATYSDGEYAHKFYSGRRMWGVYRLLSSKMRLSPDYDEYLKSRPYPVTAPVDKKVTVADVAKAMRSYYEGSDYDQTVTHAAGPWGTPDHVAGGSSDGKVKGNWERTIGLYRTSDSYIVQSGGTTANAVGGVIWFGAHAAPYTAYVPLPSGMLGLPDATLGHPAALHKPTLFWAVRYLANLAQLKRNHMISAIDEYQQHQHAEGLALLERFAGKRADASPAVLNATFGEHATTVVKGLWQLIDDLMFKYADGYTTTVTPNGALHVASEGYPDWWLKEVGYTDGPPPVPPKKMVMVGLE
;
A
#
# COMPACT_ATOMS: atom_id res chain seq x y z
N MET A 1 49.34 1.68 -6.03
CA MET A 1 48.22 2.21 -5.27
C MET A 1 46.96 1.44 -5.69
N ARG A 2 46.54 0.50 -4.84
CA ARG A 2 45.33 -0.30 -5.08
C ARG A 2 44.14 0.48 -4.49
N SER A 3 43.24 0.91 -5.34
CA SER A 3 41.97 1.53 -4.94
C SER A 3 41.11 0.46 -4.26
N LEU A 4 40.93 0.52 -2.93
CA LEU A 4 39.91 -0.22 -2.24
C LEU A 4 38.57 0.50 -2.51
N SER A 5 37.75 -0.07 -3.38
CA SER A 5 36.34 0.27 -3.46
C SER A 5 35.66 -0.27 -2.18
N LEU A 6 35.33 0.61 -1.24
CA LEU A 6 34.36 0.29 -0.19
C LEU A 6 33.01 0.07 -0.89
N LEU A 7 32.63 -1.20 -1.06
CA LEU A 7 31.20 -1.52 -1.20
C LEU A 7 30.56 -1.23 0.16
N ALA A 8 29.86 -0.11 0.27
CA ALA A 8 28.88 0.09 1.31
C ALA A 8 27.83 -1.01 1.11
N ALA A 9 27.76 -1.97 2.01
CA ALA A 9 26.65 -2.90 2.10
C ALA A 9 25.45 -2.05 2.54
N PHE A 10 24.67 -1.59 1.58
CA PHE A 10 23.29 -1.17 1.84
C PHE A 10 22.57 -2.43 2.31
N THR A 11 22.20 -2.48 3.58
CA THR A 11 21.13 -3.38 4.00
C THR A 11 19.88 -2.89 3.25
N PRO A 12 19.27 -3.69 2.39
CA PRO A 12 18.02 -3.28 1.76
C PRO A 12 17.03 -3.00 2.89
N ALA A 13 16.42 -1.81 2.86
CA ALA A 13 15.32 -1.51 3.76
C ALA A 13 14.14 -2.39 3.31
N ALA A 14 13.51 -3.02 4.27
CA ALA A 14 12.41 -3.95 4.05
C ALA A 14 11.29 -3.31 3.23
N LEU A 15 10.91 -3.92 2.12
CA LEU A 15 9.66 -3.64 1.43
C LEU A 15 8.52 -4.05 2.37
N ALA A 16 7.64 -3.14 2.70
CA ALA A 16 6.67 -3.37 3.75
C ALA A 16 5.31 -2.84 3.33
N CYS A 17 4.39 -3.73 3.02
CA CYS A 17 3.04 -3.39 2.60
C CYS A 17 2.06 -3.51 3.76
N THR A 18 0.96 -2.74 3.73
CA THR A 18 -0.17 -2.92 4.63
C THR A 18 -1.42 -3.04 3.79
N THR A 19 -2.18 -4.10 3.99
CA THR A 19 -3.42 -4.33 3.26
C THR A 19 -4.57 -4.65 4.20
N ILE A 20 -5.75 -4.11 3.89
CA ILE A 20 -6.98 -4.21 4.68
C ILE A 20 -8.08 -4.77 3.80
N VAL A 21 -8.89 -5.68 4.32
CA VAL A 21 -10.10 -6.16 3.66
C VAL A 21 -11.31 -5.89 4.56
N VAL A 22 -12.40 -5.37 3.97
CA VAL A 22 -13.65 -5.09 4.68
C VAL A 22 -14.79 -5.82 3.98
N GLY A 23 -15.53 -6.63 4.73
CA GLY A 23 -16.66 -7.40 4.22
C GLY A 23 -17.86 -6.52 3.86
N ARG A 24 -18.73 -7.02 2.97
CA ARG A 24 -19.84 -6.26 2.37
C ARG A 24 -20.87 -5.71 3.35
N ALA A 25 -21.14 -6.43 4.45
CA ALA A 25 -22.06 -5.96 5.49
C ALA A 25 -21.40 -5.00 6.48
N ALA A 26 -20.07 -4.97 6.49
CA ALA A 26 -19.26 -4.04 7.28
C ALA A 26 -19.15 -2.65 6.65
N THR A 27 -19.47 -2.48 5.36
CA THR A 27 -19.42 -1.19 4.66
C THR A 27 -20.76 -0.48 4.63
N THR A 28 -20.74 0.83 4.46
CA THR A 28 -21.97 1.66 4.45
C THR A 28 -22.81 1.46 3.19
N ASP A 29 -22.18 1.14 2.07
CA ASP A 29 -22.79 1.02 0.75
C ASP A 29 -22.94 -0.43 0.25
N GLY A 30 -22.49 -1.41 1.05
CA GLY A 30 -22.56 -2.84 0.72
C GLY A 30 -21.48 -3.30 -0.25
N SER A 31 -20.45 -2.51 -0.51
CA SER A 31 -19.26 -2.92 -1.25
C SER A 31 -18.34 -3.79 -0.40
N VAL A 32 -17.48 -4.57 -1.04
CA VAL A 32 -16.30 -5.17 -0.42
C VAL A 32 -15.11 -4.28 -0.71
N ILE A 33 -14.27 -4.02 0.28
CA ILE A 33 -13.11 -3.15 0.13
C ILE A 33 -11.83 -3.98 0.34
N VAL A 34 -10.82 -3.76 -0.52
CA VAL A 34 -9.43 -4.18 -0.29
C VAL A 34 -8.50 -3.01 -0.52
N THR A 35 -7.36 -3.00 0.19
CA THR A 35 -6.36 -1.93 0.05
C THR A 35 -5.00 -2.49 -0.26
N HIS A 36 -4.09 -1.60 -0.67
CA HIS A 36 -2.67 -1.85 -0.77
C HIS A 36 -1.89 -0.57 -0.46
N SER A 37 -0.74 -0.70 0.19
CA SER A 37 0.31 0.32 0.20
C SER A 37 1.60 -0.30 -0.31
N ASN A 38 2.14 0.22 -1.40
CA ASN A 38 3.44 -0.18 -1.91
C ASN A 38 4.52 0.62 -1.18
N ASP A 39 5.07 0.05 -0.12
CA ASP A 39 6.02 0.73 0.75
C ASP A 39 7.47 0.51 0.30
N GLY A 40 7.69 0.66 -1.00
CA GLY A 40 9.00 0.56 -1.63
C GLY A 40 9.99 1.64 -1.19
N GLU A 41 11.20 1.63 -1.74
CA GLU A 41 12.31 2.50 -1.33
C GLU A 41 12.44 3.78 -2.16
N GLY A 42 11.35 4.32 -2.66
CA GLY A 42 11.38 5.53 -3.49
C GLY A 42 11.97 5.34 -4.90
N ALA A 43 12.42 4.14 -5.24
CA ALA A 43 12.86 3.74 -6.57
C ALA A 43 11.83 2.86 -7.31
N THR A 44 10.76 2.44 -6.62
CA THR A 44 9.66 1.69 -7.21
C THR A 44 8.89 2.55 -8.21
N ASP A 45 8.24 1.90 -9.16
CA ASP A 45 7.44 2.55 -10.19
C ASP A 45 5.97 2.71 -9.73
N PRO A 46 5.54 3.92 -9.33
CA PRO A 46 4.22 4.16 -8.75
C PRO A 46 3.12 4.38 -9.81
N ARG A 47 3.40 4.10 -11.08
CA ARG A 47 2.44 4.38 -12.15
C ARG A 47 1.29 3.38 -12.14
N LEU A 48 0.06 3.86 -12.11
CA LEU A 48 -1.11 3.05 -12.41
C LEU A 48 -1.35 3.08 -13.93
N VAL A 49 -1.49 1.91 -14.54
CA VAL A 49 -1.72 1.76 -15.98
C VAL A 49 -2.98 0.93 -16.26
N HIS A 50 -3.58 1.14 -17.43
CA HIS A 50 -4.70 0.34 -17.92
C HIS A 50 -4.18 -0.70 -18.91
N ILE A 51 -4.48 -1.98 -18.64
CA ILE A 51 -4.22 -3.11 -19.54
C ILE A 51 -5.52 -3.40 -20.29
N PRO A 52 -5.55 -3.31 -21.61
CA PRO A 52 -6.78 -3.53 -22.39
C PRO A 52 -7.17 -5.00 -22.46
N ALA A 53 -8.46 -5.27 -22.57
CA ALA A 53 -8.97 -6.59 -22.91
C ALA A 53 -8.43 -7.04 -24.28
N GLN A 54 -8.15 -8.32 -24.43
CA GLN A 54 -7.57 -8.88 -25.65
C GLN A 54 -8.27 -10.17 -26.06
N THR A 55 -8.19 -10.49 -27.36
CA THR A 55 -8.61 -11.78 -27.92
C THR A 55 -7.37 -12.46 -28.49
N HIS A 56 -7.25 -13.75 -28.25
CA HIS A 56 -6.08 -14.54 -28.59
C HIS A 56 -6.45 -15.71 -29.51
N SER A 57 -5.54 -16.10 -30.39
CA SER A 57 -5.68 -17.34 -31.20
C SER A 57 -5.46 -18.58 -30.32
N ALA A 58 -5.95 -19.75 -30.80
CA ALA A 58 -5.95 -21.00 -30.03
C ALA A 58 -4.57 -21.47 -29.55
N ASP A 59 -3.52 -21.17 -30.32
CA ASP A 59 -2.15 -21.63 -30.02
C ASP A 59 -1.30 -20.56 -29.36
N THR A 60 -1.91 -19.47 -28.89
CA THR A 60 -1.19 -18.36 -28.25
C THR A 60 -0.59 -18.83 -26.92
N MET A 61 0.68 -18.51 -26.72
CA MET A 61 1.38 -18.71 -25.43
C MET A 61 1.59 -17.36 -24.75
N ARG A 62 1.25 -17.28 -23.47
CA ARG A 62 1.50 -16.12 -22.64
C ARG A 62 2.92 -16.18 -22.10
N PRO A 63 3.77 -15.20 -22.40
CA PRO A 63 5.11 -15.14 -21.83
C PRO A 63 5.04 -14.80 -20.34
N ILE A 64 5.93 -15.43 -19.57
CA ILE A 64 6.12 -15.15 -18.14
C ILE A 64 7.46 -14.45 -17.98
N PHE A 65 7.46 -13.33 -17.24
CA PHE A 65 8.63 -12.51 -17.03
C PHE A 65 9.14 -12.64 -15.59
N TYR A 66 10.42 -12.42 -15.42
CA TYR A 66 11.01 -12.34 -14.09
C TYR A 66 10.56 -11.07 -13.38
N ALA A 67 10.10 -11.22 -12.13
CA ALA A 67 9.80 -10.13 -11.22
C ALA A 67 10.91 -10.02 -10.17
N PRO A 68 11.85 -9.10 -10.34
CA PRO A 68 12.88 -8.85 -9.32
C PRO A 68 12.30 -8.00 -8.19
N GLU A 69 12.85 -8.18 -6.99
CA GLU A 69 12.45 -7.47 -5.77
C GLU A 69 12.49 -5.94 -5.87
N SER A 70 13.33 -5.39 -6.75
CA SER A 70 13.44 -3.95 -6.98
C SER A 70 12.34 -3.35 -7.84
N TYR A 71 11.35 -4.12 -8.21
CA TYR A 71 10.17 -3.71 -9.01
C TYR A 71 10.48 -2.83 -10.23
N PRO A 72 11.43 -3.17 -11.10
CA PRO A 72 11.46 -2.50 -12.37
C PRO A 72 10.18 -2.88 -13.12
N ARG A 73 9.42 -1.87 -13.55
CA ARG A 73 8.23 -2.15 -14.32
C ARG A 73 8.61 -2.91 -15.59
N TYR A 74 7.77 -3.89 -15.96
CA TYR A 74 7.90 -4.59 -17.23
C TYR A 74 8.09 -3.60 -18.39
N VAL A 75 9.06 -3.90 -19.24
CA VAL A 75 9.37 -3.13 -20.45
C VAL A 75 9.23 -4.04 -21.67
N GLY A 76 8.39 -3.68 -22.62
CA GLY A 76 8.13 -4.45 -23.83
C GLY A 76 6.67 -4.39 -24.27
N SER A 77 6.35 -5.09 -25.35
CA SER A 77 5.01 -5.13 -25.96
C SER A 77 4.31 -6.48 -25.88
N ALA A 78 4.93 -7.50 -25.27
CA ALA A 78 4.38 -8.85 -25.22
C ALA A 78 3.07 -8.96 -24.41
N ARG A 79 2.77 -7.98 -23.55
CA ARG A 79 1.52 -7.86 -22.79
C ARG A 79 0.57 -6.79 -23.34
N GLY A 80 0.69 -6.46 -24.64
CA GLY A 80 -0.09 -5.44 -25.29
C GLY A 80 0.65 -4.10 -25.45
N LYS A 81 0.02 -3.18 -26.17
CA LYS A 81 0.57 -1.82 -26.41
C LYS A 81 0.17 -0.91 -25.26
N VAL A 82 0.94 -0.96 -24.18
CA VAL A 82 0.76 -0.08 -23.02
C VAL A 82 1.87 0.97 -23.05
N PRO A 83 1.57 2.27 -23.20
CA PRO A 83 2.60 3.32 -23.33
C PRO A 83 3.61 3.33 -22.17
N ALA A 84 3.15 3.04 -20.96
CA ALA A 84 4.01 2.96 -19.78
C ALA A 84 5.02 1.81 -19.81
N TYR A 85 4.89 0.86 -20.74
CA TYR A 85 5.83 -0.24 -20.95
C TYR A 85 6.88 0.07 -22.04
N ALA A 86 6.84 1.25 -22.63
CA ALA A 86 7.90 1.69 -23.51
C ALA A 86 9.22 1.86 -22.73
N PRO A 87 10.36 1.44 -23.29
CA PRO A 87 11.66 1.66 -22.66
C PRO A 87 11.92 3.14 -22.40
N VAL A 88 12.44 3.46 -21.21
CA VAL A 88 12.87 4.81 -20.86
C VAL A 88 14.37 4.80 -20.59
N GLY A 89 15.11 5.68 -21.26
CA GLY A 89 16.58 5.74 -21.15
C GLY A 89 17.24 4.44 -21.61
N ASN A 90 18.02 3.82 -20.73
CA ASN A 90 18.78 2.60 -21.04
C ASN A 90 18.03 1.30 -20.68
N GLN A 91 16.72 1.34 -20.44
CA GLN A 91 15.95 0.14 -20.14
C GLN A 91 15.94 -0.81 -21.35
N THR A 92 16.17 -2.07 -21.10
CA THR A 92 16.09 -3.14 -22.13
C THR A 92 14.74 -3.84 -22.05
N VAL A 93 14.26 -4.34 -23.18
CA VAL A 93 13.04 -5.16 -23.24
C VAL A 93 13.25 -6.44 -22.42
N PHE A 94 12.26 -6.77 -21.59
CA PHE A 94 12.32 -7.96 -20.74
C PHE A 94 12.28 -9.25 -21.59
N THR A 95 13.12 -10.20 -21.21
CA THR A 95 13.14 -11.55 -21.80
C THR A 95 12.29 -12.48 -20.93
N PRO A 96 11.37 -13.27 -21.53
CA PRO A 96 10.57 -14.23 -20.76
C PRO A 96 11.46 -15.31 -20.12
N ILE A 97 11.13 -15.69 -18.89
CA ILE A 97 11.72 -16.85 -18.19
C ILE A 97 10.99 -18.17 -18.51
N GLY A 98 9.83 -18.10 -19.15
CA GLY A 98 9.01 -19.22 -19.57
C GLY A 98 7.73 -18.74 -20.24
N GLN A 99 6.82 -19.68 -20.49
CA GLN A 99 5.52 -19.40 -21.09
C GLN A 99 4.47 -20.42 -20.65
N ILE A 100 3.21 -20.01 -20.68
CA ILE A 100 2.05 -20.88 -20.39
C ILE A 100 1.00 -20.73 -21.50
N PRO A 101 0.06 -21.67 -21.66
CA PRO A 101 -1.06 -21.51 -22.58
C PRO A 101 -1.88 -20.25 -22.26
N GLU A 102 -2.20 -19.48 -23.30
CA GLU A 102 -3.09 -18.34 -23.17
C GLU A 102 -4.56 -18.78 -23.23
N VAL A 103 -5.45 -17.97 -22.68
CA VAL A 103 -6.90 -18.15 -22.80
C VAL A 103 -7.43 -17.40 -24.03
N PRO A 104 -8.60 -17.80 -24.61
CA PRO A 104 -9.14 -17.18 -25.83
C PRO A 104 -9.41 -15.68 -25.70
N SER A 105 -9.67 -15.18 -24.49
CA SER A 105 -9.86 -13.75 -24.22
C SER A 105 -9.45 -13.42 -22.80
N THR A 106 -8.87 -12.24 -22.64
CA THR A 106 -8.48 -11.65 -21.34
C THR A 106 -9.27 -10.40 -21.08
N PHE A 107 -9.57 -10.12 -19.80
CA PHE A 107 -10.30 -8.93 -19.36
C PHE A 107 -9.37 -7.72 -19.27
N SER A 108 -9.96 -6.53 -19.35
CA SER A 108 -9.25 -5.29 -19.06
C SER A 108 -9.11 -5.07 -17.54
N TYR A 109 -8.01 -4.45 -17.12
CA TYR A 109 -7.75 -4.18 -15.72
C TYR A 109 -6.76 -3.04 -15.51
N PHE A 110 -6.72 -2.55 -14.28
CA PHE A 110 -5.70 -1.60 -13.82
C PHE A 110 -4.56 -2.35 -13.15
N GLU A 111 -3.33 -1.90 -13.40
CA GLU A 111 -2.11 -2.46 -12.87
C GLU A 111 -1.19 -1.34 -12.38
N GLU A 112 -0.66 -1.51 -11.18
CA GLU A 112 0.56 -0.83 -10.74
C GLU A 112 1.71 -1.86 -10.76
N THR A 113 2.31 -2.28 -9.66
CA THR A 113 3.21 -3.45 -9.61
C THR A 113 2.42 -4.74 -9.78
N TYR A 114 1.22 -4.79 -9.19
CA TYR A 114 0.29 -5.92 -9.20
C TYR A 114 -0.98 -5.58 -9.99
N GLY A 115 -1.71 -6.60 -10.44
CA GLY A 115 -3.06 -6.41 -10.97
C GLY A 115 -4.01 -5.99 -9.84
N SER A 116 -4.64 -4.82 -9.97
CA SER A 116 -5.36 -4.18 -8.86
C SER A 116 -6.87 -4.27 -8.94
N LEU A 117 -7.46 -3.98 -10.11
CA LEU A 117 -8.92 -3.97 -10.31
C LEU A 117 -9.24 -4.28 -11.78
N ASN A 118 -10.11 -5.26 -12.05
CA ASN A 118 -10.56 -5.55 -13.40
C ASN A 118 -11.98 -5.02 -13.72
N GLU A 119 -12.37 -5.09 -14.98
CA GLU A 119 -13.68 -4.64 -15.48
C GLU A 119 -14.87 -5.38 -14.85
N HIS A 120 -14.65 -6.53 -14.22
CA HIS A 120 -15.65 -7.30 -13.49
C HIS A 120 -15.67 -7.00 -11.99
N GLN A 121 -14.93 -5.98 -11.55
CA GLN A 121 -14.86 -5.55 -10.16
C GLN A 121 -14.13 -6.54 -9.24
N LEU A 122 -13.30 -7.43 -9.80
CA LEU A 122 -12.35 -8.20 -9.02
C LEU A 122 -11.25 -7.26 -8.54
N GLY A 123 -11.03 -7.19 -7.23
CA GLY A 123 -10.01 -6.36 -6.60
C GLY A 123 -8.94 -7.19 -5.89
N ILE A 124 -7.69 -6.76 -5.94
CA ILE A 124 -6.57 -7.39 -5.22
C ILE A 124 -5.74 -6.31 -4.52
N GLY A 125 -5.30 -6.61 -3.29
CA GLY A 125 -4.26 -5.90 -2.55
C GLY A 125 -3.21 -6.87 -2.05
N GLU A 126 -1.94 -6.48 -2.07
CA GLU A 126 -0.80 -7.34 -1.77
C GLU A 126 -0.14 -6.96 -0.43
N SER A 127 0.52 -7.93 0.20
CA SER A 127 1.46 -7.73 1.31
C SER A 127 2.49 -8.85 1.33
N THR A 128 3.74 -8.52 1.01
CA THR A 128 4.88 -9.43 1.02
C THR A 128 5.08 -10.05 2.39
N CYS A 129 5.30 -11.36 2.44
CA CYS A 129 5.48 -12.15 3.66
C CYS A 129 6.72 -13.04 3.56
N SER A 130 7.10 -13.65 4.68
CA SER A 130 8.17 -14.64 4.74
C SER A 130 7.68 -15.99 5.22
N GLY A 131 8.15 -17.04 4.55
CA GLY A 131 7.82 -18.42 4.86
C GLY A 131 9.05 -19.29 5.08
N VAL A 132 8.82 -20.48 5.63
CA VAL A 132 9.88 -21.45 5.95
C VAL A 132 10.61 -22.03 4.73
N PHE A 133 10.06 -21.82 3.52
CA PHE A 133 10.69 -22.24 2.26
C PHE A 133 10.90 -21.05 1.35
N GLY A 134 12.01 -21.06 0.62
CA GLY A 134 12.33 -20.09 -0.42
C GLY A 134 12.88 -20.81 -1.66
N THR A 135 12.63 -20.24 -2.83
CA THR A 135 13.18 -20.71 -4.11
C THR A 135 13.44 -19.54 -5.04
N LYS A 136 14.04 -19.81 -6.19
CA LYS A 136 14.36 -18.82 -7.20
C LYS A 136 13.58 -19.09 -8.49
N ALA A 137 13.42 -18.03 -9.28
CA ALA A 137 12.81 -18.12 -10.59
C ALA A 137 13.62 -18.98 -11.57
N ALA A 138 12.95 -19.53 -12.57
CA ALA A 138 13.57 -20.17 -13.71
C ALA A 138 14.54 -19.20 -14.41
N GLY A 139 15.70 -19.70 -14.83
CA GLY A 139 16.77 -18.87 -15.40
C GLY A 139 17.58 -18.05 -14.37
N HIS A 140 17.15 -17.99 -13.11
CA HIS A 140 17.81 -17.29 -12.01
C HIS A 140 18.32 -18.22 -10.91
N GLY A 141 18.54 -19.50 -11.24
CA GLY A 141 19.04 -20.52 -10.31
C GLY A 141 17.96 -21.38 -9.68
N GLY A 142 16.71 -21.24 -10.07
CA GLY A 142 15.55 -22.04 -9.68
C GLY A 142 14.78 -22.60 -10.87
N LYS A 143 13.56 -23.06 -10.62
CA LYS A 143 12.66 -23.65 -11.63
C LYS A 143 11.25 -23.04 -11.60
N ALA A 144 10.93 -22.24 -10.61
CA ALA A 144 9.60 -21.64 -10.43
C ALA A 144 9.33 -20.57 -11.50
N LEU A 145 8.11 -20.53 -12.03
CA LEU A 145 7.70 -19.53 -13.03
C LEU A 145 6.80 -18.44 -12.44
N MET A 146 6.02 -18.75 -11.39
CA MET A 146 5.01 -17.83 -10.87
C MET A 146 5.57 -16.97 -9.75
N SER A 147 5.47 -15.66 -9.92
CA SER A 147 5.60 -14.63 -8.88
C SER A 147 4.23 -14.08 -8.50
N VAL A 148 4.13 -13.31 -7.44
CA VAL A 148 2.86 -12.73 -6.97
C VAL A 148 2.27 -11.75 -7.99
N ASP A 149 3.09 -10.93 -8.63
CA ASP A 149 2.65 -10.03 -9.71
C ASP A 149 2.09 -10.82 -10.90
N THR A 150 2.78 -11.88 -11.35
CA THR A 150 2.26 -12.78 -12.41
C THR A 150 0.93 -13.41 -12.00
N LEU A 151 0.80 -13.90 -10.76
CA LEU A 151 -0.44 -14.51 -10.29
C LEU A 151 -1.59 -13.50 -10.25
N SER A 152 -1.35 -12.30 -9.73
CA SER A 152 -2.37 -11.24 -9.70
C SER A 152 -2.82 -10.82 -11.11
N GLN A 153 -1.88 -10.71 -12.05
CA GLN A 153 -2.17 -10.42 -13.46
C GLN A 153 -3.05 -11.51 -14.09
N LEU A 154 -2.70 -12.79 -13.89
CA LEU A 154 -3.49 -13.91 -14.40
C LEU A 154 -4.91 -13.94 -13.81
N ALA A 155 -5.06 -13.61 -12.53
CA ALA A 155 -6.35 -13.48 -11.87
C ALA A 155 -7.18 -12.36 -12.52
N MET A 156 -6.61 -11.17 -12.72
CA MET A 156 -7.27 -10.03 -13.38
C MET A 156 -7.69 -10.36 -14.81
N GLU A 157 -6.81 -11.01 -15.57
CA GLU A 157 -7.03 -11.36 -16.97
C GLU A 157 -8.09 -12.44 -17.19
N ARG A 158 -8.30 -13.34 -16.22
CA ARG A 158 -9.00 -14.62 -16.48
C ARG A 158 -10.19 -14.90 -15.58
N THR A 159 -10.41 -14.12 -14.51
CA THR A 159 -11.47 -14.41 -13.53
C THR A 159 -12.34 -13.20 -13.21
N LYS A 160 -13.56 -13.47 -12.72
CA LYS A 160 -14.58 -12.46 -12.40
C LYS A 160 -14.93 -12.45 -10.91
N LYS A 161 -14.55 -13.49 -10.17
CA LYS A 161 -14.92 -13.69 -8.78
C LYS A 161 -13.68 -13.95 -7.93
N ALA A 162 -13.71 -13.48 -6.71
CA ALA A 162 -12.61 -13.65 -5.76
C ALA A 162 -12.22 -15.13 -5.55
N ARG A 163 -13.21 -16.01 -5.40
CA ARG A 163 -13.00 -17.44 -5.24
C ARG A 163 -12.30 -18.09 -6.45
N ASP A 164 -12.75 -17.74 -7.67
CA ASP A 164 -12.18 -18.27 -8.90
C ASP A 164 -10.74 -17.74 -9.09
N ALA A 165 -10.48 -16.49 -8.69
CA ALA A 165 -9.16 -15.90 -8.72
C ALA A 165 -8.17 -16.64 -7.80
N ILE A 166 -8.58 -16.91 -6.56
CA ILE A 166 -7.79 -17.65 -5.58
C ILE A 166 -7.47 -19.05 -6.08
N GLN A 167 -8.48 -19.75 -6.60
CA GLN A 167 -8.29 -21.10 -7.14
C GLN A 167 -7.31 -21.09 -8.32
N LEU A 168 -7.50 -20.17 -9.27
CA LEU A 168 -6.60 -20.02 -10.42
C LEU A 168 -5.16 -19.74 -9.99
N MET A 169 -4.96 -18.76 -9.11
CA MET A 169 -3.62 -18.39 -8.62
C MET A 169 -2.94 -19.57 -7.93
N GLY A 170 -3.66 -20.26 -7.06
CA GLY A 170 -3.16 -21.42 -6.34
C GLY A 170 -2.80 -22.58 -7.28
N GLU A 171 -3.67 -22.91 -8.25
CA GLU A 171 -3.41 -23.97 -9.23
C GLU A 171 -2.22 -23.64 -10.15
N MET A 172 -2.10 -22.39 -10.61
CA MET A 172 -0.97 -21.96 -11.43
C MET A 172 0.35 -22.08 -10.66
N ALA A 173 0.35 -21.66 -9.39
CA ALA A 173 1.52 -21.74 -8.53
C ALA A 173 1.91 -23.20 -8.23
N VAL A 174 0.96 -24.08 -7.94
CA VAL A 174 1.21 -25.52 -7.72
C VAL A 174 1.78 -26.18 -8.99
N LYS A 175 1.23 -25.82 -10.14
CA LYS A 175 1.61 -26.43 -11.43
C LYS A 175 2.97 -25.96 -11.95
N TYR A 176 3.29 -24.67 -11.79
CA TYR A 176 4.46 -24.05 -12.42
C TYR A 176 5.53 -23.60 -11.43
N GLY A 177 5.33 -23.85 -10.14
CA GLY A 177 6.20 -23.38 -9.06
C GLY A 177 6.00 -21.89 -8.74
N PHE A 178 6.10 -21.56 -7.48
CA PHE A 178 6.02 -20.19 -6.96
C PHE A 178 7.37 -19.78 -6.40
N TYR A 179 7.79 -18.53 -6.64
CA TYR A 179 8.93 -17.88 -5.99
C TYR A 179 8.51 -16.52 -5.44
N GLY A 180 9.02 -16.16 -4.26
CA GLY A 180 8.78 -14.87 -3.64
C GLY A 180 9.64 -13.76 -4.24
N ALA A 181 9.40 -12.52 -3.82
CA ALA A 181 10.02 -11.32 -4.38
C ALA A 181 11.51 -11.18 -4.04
N GLY A 182 12.01 -11.77 -2.96
CA GLY A 182 13.42 -11.63 -2.61
C GLY A 182 13.90 -12.36 -1.36
N SER A 183 15.08 -12.01 -0.91
CA SER A 183 15.79 -12.72 0.16
C SER A 183 15.55 -12.16 1.57
N PHE A 184 14.95 -10.99 1.70
CA PHE A 184 14.79 -10.31 2.99
C PHE A 184 13.38 -10.49 3.58
N GLU A 185 12.35 -10.23 2.82
CA GLU A 185 10.94 -10.43 3.19
C GLU A 185 10.18 -11.26 2.15
N GLY A 186 10.82 -11.85 1.21
CA GLY A 186 10.22 -12.19 -0.03
C GLY A 186 10.12 -13.67 -0.34
N SER A 187 10.19 -14.57 0.62
CA SER A 187 10.01 -16.00 0.31
C SER A 187 8.53 -16.37 0.12
N ALA A 188 7.60 -15.54 0.57
CA ALA A 188 6.16 -15.81 0.59
C ALA A 188 5.35 -14.53 0.36
N GLU A 189 4.04 -14.70 0.11
CA GLU A 189 3.16 -13.58 -0.21
C GLU A 189 1.78 -13.73 0.39
N SER A 190 1.11 -12.60 0.55
CA SER A 190 -0.30 -12.53 0.90
C SER A 190 -1.04 -11.63 -0.08
N LEU A 191 -2.22 -12.08 -0.52
CA LEU A 191 -3.13 -11.27 -1.30
C LEU A 191 -4.48 -11.18 -0.59
N LEU A 192 -5.05 -9.99 -0.53
CA LEU A 192 -6.44 -9.79 -0.20
C LEU A 192 -7.23 -9.67 -1.50
N VAL A 193 -8.25 -10.49 -1.66
CA VAL A 193 -8.99 -10.61 -2.92
C VAL A 193 -10.46 -10.29 -2.66
N SER A 194 -11.04 -9.41 -3.46
CA SER A 194 -12.45 -9.01 -3.36
C SER A 194 -13.19 -9.13 -4.68
N ASP A 195 -14.47 -9.41 -4.57
CA ASP A 195 -15.46 -9.17 -5.62
C ASP A 195 -16.69 -8.48 -4.98
N PRO A 196 -17.77 -8.15 -5.74
CA PRO A 196 -18.96 -7.52 -5.16
C PRO A 196 -19.68 -8.31 -4.08
N THR A 197 -19.31 -9.57 -3.86
CA THR A 197 -20.02 -10.49 -2.97
C THR A 197 -19.23 -10.94 -1.76
N GLU A 198 -17.92 -11.06 -1.88
CA GLU A 198 -17.07 -11.60 -0.81
C GLU A 198 -15.63 -11.07 -0.85
N GLY A 199 -14.99 -11.06 0.32
CA GLY A 199 -13.58 -10.76 0.49
C GLY A 199 -12.83 -11.96 1.09
N TRP A 200 -11.55 -12.12 0.71
CA TRP A 200 -10.70 -13.23 1.10
C TRP A 200 -9.30 -12.79 1.48
N ILE A 201 -8.67 -13.55 2.38
CA ILE A 201 -7.24 -13.51 2.66
C ILE A 201 -6.62 -14.77 2.03
N PHE A 202 -5.56 -14.60 1.23
CA PHE A 202 -4.83 -15.68 0.55
C PHE A 202 -3.35 -15.58 0.92
N HIS A 203 -2.75 -16.69 1.38
CA HIS A 203 -1.33 -16.82 1.69
C HIS A 203 -0.70 -17.88 0.82
N ILE A 204 0.52 -17.64 0.35
CA ILE A 204 1.26 -18.54 -0.54
C ILE A 204 2.76 -18.50 -0.24
N LEU A 205 3.41 -19.66 -0.33
CA LEU A 205 4.86 -19.82 -0.28
C LEU A 205 5.30 -20.97 -1.21
N PRO A 206 6.58 -21.05 -1.59
CA PRO A 206 7.12 -22.21 -2.28
C PRO A 206 6.90 -23.49 -1.48
N ASP A 207 6.83 -24.63 -2.15
CA ASP A 207 6.90 -25.92 -1.47
C ASP A 207 8.36 -26.32 -1.14
N ASP A 208 8.52 -27.45 -0.48
CA ASP A 208 9.84 -27.96 -0.07
C ASP A 208 10.68 -28.56 -1.24
N THR A 209 10.14 -28.56 -2.46
CA THR A 209 10.83 -28.96 -3.69
C THR A 209 11.31 -27.77 -4.51
N GLY A 210 10.75 -26.57 -4.28
CA GLY A 210 10.99 -25.37 -5.06
C GLY A 210 10.38 -25.41 -6.47
N THR A 211 9.46 -26.35 -6.75
CA THR A 211 8.83 -26.53 -8.08
C THR A 211 7.30 -26.50 -8.01
N SER A 212 6.75 -26.30 -6.82
CA SER A 212 5.32 -26.19 -6.55
C SER A 212 5.07 -25.09 -5.53
N ALA A 213 3.89 -25.06 -4.92
CA ALA A 213 3.50 -24.07 -3.91
C ALA A 213 2.68 -24.71 -2.79
N ILE A 214 2.66 -24.04 -1.63
CA ILE A 214 1.78 -24.27 -0.51
C ILE A 214 0.93 -23.02 -0.36
N TRP A 215 -0.39 -23.14 -0.37
CA TRP A 215 -1.27 -21.99 -0.22
C TRP A 215 -2.54 -22.32 0.55
N ALA A 216 -3.04 -21.34 1.28
CA ALA A 216 -4.32 -21.37 1.96
C ALA A 216 -5.03 -20.04 1.82
N ALA A 217 -6.36 -20.09 1.76
CA ALA A 217 -7.19 -18.89 1.76
C ALA A 217 -8.35 -19.04 2.75
N GLN A 218 -8.70 -17.92 3.38
CA GLN A 218 -9.83 -17.82 4.33
C GLN A 218 -10.74 -16.68 3.92
N ARG A 219 -12.05 -16.98 3.81
CA ARG A 219 -13.08 -15.98 3.57
C ARG A 219 -13.21 -15.03 4.77
N VAL A 220 -13.35 -13.75 4.48
CA VAL A 220 -13.68 -12.74 5.49
C VAL A 220 -15.19 -12.73 5.70
N PRO A 221 -15.70 -12.86 6.93
CA PRO A 221 -17.12 -12.70 7.22
C PRO A 221 -17.63 -11.33 6.75
N ASP A 222 -18.89 -11.27 6.33
CA ASP A 222 -19.44 -10.08 5.68
C ASP A 222 -19.45 -8.83 6.57
N ASP A 223 -19.49 -8.99 7.90
CA ASP A 223 -19.50 -7.92 8.91
C ASP A 223 -18.12 -7.65 9.55
N HIS A 224 -17.06 -8.24 8.99
CA HIS A 224 -15.70 -8.17 9.53
C HIS A 224 -14.76 -7.28 8.71
N VAL A 225 -13.69 -6.90 9.37
CA VAL A 225 -12.45 -6.37 8.78
C VAL A 225 -11.31 -7.36 9.05
N GLY A 226 -10.39 -7.51 8.09
CA GLY A 226 -9.12 -8.21 8.24
C GLY A 226 -7.96 -7.31 7.82
N VAL A 227 -6.77 -7.58 8.34
CA VAL A 227 -5.56 -6.83 8.02
C VAL A 227 -4.36 -7.78 7.92
N VAL A 228 -3.56 -7.57 6.89
CA VAL A 228 -2.26 -8.22 6.71
C VAL A 228 -1.18 -7.13 6.62
N ALA A 229 -0.12 -7.30 7.39
CA ALA A 229 0.99 -6.36 7.49
C ALA A 229 2.31 -7.14 7.53
N ASN A 230 2.70 -7.73 6.41
CA ASN A 230 3.89 -8.57 6.25
C ASN A 230 3.96 -9.74 7.25
N ALA A 231 2.84 -10.42 7.46
CA ALA A 231 2.80 -11.61 8.29
C ALA A 231 1.61 -12.49 7.87
N PHE A 232 1.81 -13.80 7.87
CA PHE A 232 0.71 -14.73 7.74
C PHE A 232 -0.25 -14.62 8.93
N VAL A 233 -1.55 -14.53 8.65
CA VAL A 233 -2.59 -14.37 9.67
C VAL A 233 -3.58 -15.53 9.75
N ILE A 234 -3.71 -16.37 8.68
CA ILE A 234 -4.57 -17.53 8.68
C ILE A 234 -4.05 -18.55 9.69
N ARG A 235 -4.93 -19.00 10.59
CA ARG A 235 -4.61 -19.93 11.66
C ARG A 235 -5.09 -21.34 11.31
N GLU A 236 -5.99 -21.89 12.09
CA GLU A 236 -6.54 -23.22 11.89
C GLU A 236 -7.30 -23.34 10.57
N VAL A 237 -6.82 -24.16 9.64
CA VAL A 237 -7.44 -24.37 8.34
C VAL A 237 -8.37 -25.57 8.37
N ASN A 238 -9.62 -25.37 7.93
CA ASN A 238 -10.62 -26.43 7.81
C ASN A 238 -11.10 -26.54 6.35
N PHE A 239 -10.37 -27.27 5.53
CA PHE A 239 -10.73 -27.46 4.11
C PHE A 239 -12.01 -28.29 3.87
N SER A 240 -12.63 -28.89 4.91
CA SER A 240 -13.97 -29.47 4.79
C SER A 240 -15.05 -28.37 4.72
N ASP A 241 -14.79 -27.20 5.29
CA ASP A 241 -15.62 -26.01 5.14
C ASP A 241 -15.23 -25.22 3.88
N THR A 242 -15.59 -25.76 2.73
CA THR A 242 -15.29 -25.17 1.42
C THR A 242 -15.93 -23.80 1.19
N LYS A 243 -16.87 -23.40 2.03
CA LYS A 243 -17.45 -22.05 1.99
C LYS A 243 -16.44 -21.01 2.49
N ASN A 244 -15.69 -21.34 3.53
CA ASN A 244 -14.82 -20.39 4.23
C ASN A 244 -13.33 -20.64 4.02
N PHE A 245 -12.93 -21.83 3.52
CA PHE A 245 -11.53 -22.18 3.31
C PHE A 245 -11.29 -22.80 1.93
N LEU A 246 -10.18 -22.40 1.33
CA LEU A 246 -9.59 -23.01 0.14
C LEU A 246 -8.09 -23.23 0.39
N GLY A 247 -7.49 -24.22 -0.25
CA GLY A 247 -6.06 -24.49 -0.09
C GLY A 247 -5.57 -25.63 -0.96
N SER A 248 -4.27 -25.75 -1.07
CA SER A 248 -3.61 -26.84 -1.78
C SER A 248 -3.46 -28.08 -0.89
N ASP A 249 -3.47 -29.27 -1.50
CA ASP A 249 -3.16 -30.53 -0.80
C ASP A 249 -1.76 -30.52 -0.16
N THR A 250 -0.87 -29.68 -0.68
CA THR A 250 0.49 -29.48 -0.15
C THR A 250 0.51 -28.93 1.26
N VAL A 251 -0.53 -28.23 1.71
CA VAL A 251 -0.64 -27.73 3.09
C VAL A 251 -0.49 -28.88 4.09
N HIS A 252 -1.24 -29.96 3.93
CA HIS A 252 -1.16 -31.09 4.85
C HIS A 252 -0.01 -32.06 4.50
N SER A 253 0.17 -32.37 3.21
CA SER A 253 1.16 -33.39 2.79
C SER A 253 2.60 -32.99 3.10
N VAL A 254 2.96 -31.71 2.93
CA VAL A 254 4.29 -31.21 3.29
C VAL A 254 4.49 -31.17 4.79
N ALA A 255 3.51 -30.70 5.56
CA ALA A 255 3.59 -30.68 7.02
C ALA A 255 3.77 -32.09 7.63
N ILE A 256 3.04 -33.09 7.09
CA ILE A 256 3.20 -34.51 7.49
C ILE A 256 4.60 -35.01 7.11
N LYS A 257 5.03 -34.78 5.88
CA LYS A 257 6.36 -35.19 5.38
C LYS A 257 7.50 -34.61 6.24
N LYS A 258 7.35 -33.37 6.71
CA LYS A 258 8.33 -32.70 7.58
C LYS A 258 8.21 -33.09 9.06
N GLY A 259 7.16 -33.78 9.45
CA GLY A 259 6.88 -34.12 10.85
C GLY A 259 6.44 -32.92 11.71
N TRP A 260 5.94 -31.86 11.06
CA TRP A 260 5.49 -30.63 11.73
C TRP A 260 4.06 -30.73 12.22
N TRP A 261 3.26 -31.60 11.63
CA TRP A 261 1.86 -31.83 11.96
C TRP A 261 1.42 -33.24 11.54
N LYS A 262 0.39 -33.76 12.21
CA LYS A 262 -0.28 -35.03 11.87
C LYS A 262 -1.79 -34.89 12.11
N PRO A 263 -2.65 -35.69 11.47
CA PRO A 263 -4.11 -35.59 11.60
C PRO A 263 -4.65 -35.72 13.04
N SER A 264 -3.93 -36.41 13.94
CA SER A 264 -4.30 -36.50 15.36
C SER A 264 -4.09 -35.21 16.16
N ASP A 265 -3.40 -34.22 15.60
CA ASP A 265 -3.12 -32.95 16.29
C ASP A 265 -4.27 -31.92 16.14
N GLY A 266 -5.34 -32.28 15.40
CA GLY A 266 -6.46 -31.41 15.11
C GLY A 266 -6.27 -30.60 13.83
N LEU A 267 -6.86 -29.40 13.74
CA LEU A 267 -6.69 -28.53 12.59
C LEU A 267 -5.26 -27.99 12.52
N LEU A 268 -4.71 -27.91 11.31
CA LEU A 268 -3.38 -27.35 11.09
C LEU A 268 -3.44 -25.83 11.21
N ASP A 269 -2.57 -25.26 12.03
CA ASP A 269 -2.32 -23.82 12.11
C ASP A 269 -1.35 -23.40 11.01
N PHE A 270 -1.87 -22.73 9.98
CA PHE A 270 -1.08 -22.37 8.80
C PHE A 270 0.08 -21.43 9.14
N SER A 271 -0.19 -20.34 9.86
CA SER A 271 0.84 -19.38 10.25
C SER A 271 1.92 -20.00 11.14
N ALA A 272 1.53 -20.78 12.14
CA ALA A 272 2.50 -21.42 13.03
C ALA A 272 3.35 -22.48 12.30
N THR A 273 2.80 -23.11 11.24
CA THR A 273 3.49 -24.17 10.50
C THR A 273 4.43 -23.63 9.41
N TYR A 274 4.01 -22.56 8.72
CA TYR A 274 4.63 -22.13 7.47
C TYR A 274 5.26 -20.75 7.47
N SER A 275 4.99 -19.89 8.47
CA SER A 275 5.74 -18.64 8.63
C SER A 275 7.16 -18.91 9.15
N ASP A 276 8.10 -18.07 8.76
CA ASP A 276 9.48 -18.08 9.33
C ASP A 276 9.59 -17.37 10.70
N GLY A 277 8.46 -16.86 11.22
CA GLY A 277 8.40 -16.15 12.50
C GLY A 277 8.14 -14.63 12.37
N GLU A 278 7.90 -14.12 11.17
CA GLU A 278 7.63 -12.70 10.92
C GLU A 278 6.44 -12.15 11.74
N TYR A 279 5.44 -13.01 12.02
CA TYR A 279 4.31 -12.67 12.86
C TYR A 279 4.67 -12.28 14.30
N ALA A 280 5.86 -12.63 14.77
CA ALA A 280 6.38 -12.23 16.09
C ALA A 280 6.99 -10.82 16.10
N HIS A 281 7.07 -10.16 14.97
CA HIS A 281 7.60 -8.79 14.85
C HIS A 281 6.62 -7.75 15.40
N LYS A 282 6.65 -7.55 16.72
CA LYS A 282 5.78 -6.63 17.46
C LYS A 282 5.73 -5.22 16.89
N PHE A 283 6.91 -4.61 16.67
CA PHE A 283 7.04 -3.22 16.22
C PHE A 283 6.93 -3.04 14.70
N TYR A 284 6.84 -4.13 13.97
CA TYR A 284 6.76 -4.15 12.52
C TYR A 284 5.37 -4.57 12.04
N SER A 285 5.00 -5.83 12.22
CA SER A 285 3.71 -6.38 11.79
C SER A 285 2.61 -6.15 12.82
N GLY A 286 2.84 -6.52 14.08
CA GLY A 286 1.82 -6.50 15.13
C GLY A 286 1.23 -5.14 15.40
N ARG A 287 2.07 -4.09 15.47
CA ARG A 287 1.61 -2.73 15.74
C ARG A 287 0.73 -2.18 14.62
N ARG A 288 1.04 -2.48 13.35
CA ARG A 288 0.20 -2.06 12.22
C ARG A 288 -1.16 -2.76 12.24
N MET A 289 -1.19 -4.06 12.50
CA MET A 289 -2.46 -4.80 12.64
C MET A 289 -3.29 -4.26 13.80
N TRP A 290 -2.69 -4.06 14.97
CA TRP A 290 -3.36 -3.42 16.10
C TRP A 290 -3.90 -2.03 15.75
N GLY A 291 -3.14 -1.22 15.04
CA GLY A 291 -3.51 0.13 14.62
C GLY A 291 -4.78 0.15 13.76
N VAL A 292 -4.91 -0.79 12.82
CA VAL A 292 -6.12 -0.95 12.01
C VAL A 292 -7.30 -1.39 12.88
N TYR A 293 -7.13 -2.44 13.70
CA TYR A 293 -8.21 -2.92 14.56
C TYR A 293 -8.63 -1.88 15.61
N ARG A 294 -7.70 -1.09 16.14
CA ARG A 294 -8.00 0.02 17.06
C ARG A 294 -8.96 1.04 16.43
N LEU A 295 -8.81 1.31 15.13
CA LEU A 295 -9.64 2.28 14.43
C LEU A 295 -10.98 1.73 13.96
N LEU A 296 -11.05 0.46 13.57
CA LEU A 296 -12.23 -0.13 12.91
C LEU A 296 -12.97 -1.15 13.78
N SER A 297 -12.32 -1.73 14.79
CA SER A 297 -12.79 -2.80 15.67
C SER A 297 -12.38 -2.58 17.13
N SER A 298 -12.48 -1.37 17.64
CA SER A 298 -11.97 -0.97 18.96
C SER A 298 -12.58 -1.75 20.11
N LYS A 299 -13.82 -2.24 19.97
CA LYS A 299 -14.52 -3.07 20.96
C LYS A 299 -13.82 -4.39 21.25
N MET A 300 -12.95 -4.86 20.34
CA MET A 300 -12.13 -6.06 20.56
C MET A 300 -11.09 -5.85 21.67
N ARG A 301 -10.70 -4.61 21.97
CA ARG A 301 -9.73 -4.25 23.02
C ARG A 301 -8.44 -5.07 22.91
N LEU A 302 -7.90 -5.22 21.70
CA LEU A 302 -6.67 -5.96 21.46
C LEU A 302 -5.51 -5.24 22.14
N SER A 303 -4.59 -6.03 22.71
CA SER A 303 -3.34 -5.47 23.26
C SER A 303 -2.46 -4.91 22.15
N PRO A 304 -1.84 -3.75 22.32
CA PRO A 304 -0.83 -3.26 21.39
C PRO A 304 0.45 -4.11 21.40
N ASP A 305 0.62 -4.94 22.42
CA ASP A 305 1.77 -5.81 22.62
C ASP A 305 1.54 -7.18 21.99
N TYR A 306 1.94 -7.29 20.75
CA TYR A 306 1.73 -8.48 19.91
C TYR A 306 2.78 -9.59 20.12
N ASP A 307 3.80 -9.37 20.89
CA ASP A 307 4.95 -10.28 21.09
C ASP A 307 4.62 -11.60 21.81
N GLU A 308 3.42 -11.75 22.31
CA GLU A 308 2.95 -12.99 22.95
C GLU A 308 2.13 -13.90 22.03
N TYR A 309 2.25 -13.69 20.74
CA TYR A 309 1.55 -14.45 19.71
C TYR A 309 1.62 -15.97 19.91
N LEU A 310 2.77 -16.48 20.33
CA LEU A 310 2.99 -17.91 20.57
C LEU A 310 2.55 -18.37 21.96
N LYS A 311 2.34 -17.47 22.90
CA LYS A 311 2.15 -17.80 24.31
C LYS A 311 0.73 -17.60 24.82
N SER A 312 -0.08 -16.75 24.17
CA SER A 312 -1.41 -16.42 24.64
C SER A 312 -2.45 -16.42 23.52
N ARG A 313 -3.11 -15.33 23.28
CA ARG A 313 -4.09 -15.18 22.19
C ARG A 313 -3.50 -14.36 21.06
N PRO A 314 -3.27 -14.96 19.87
CA PRO A 314 -2.93 -14.19 18.69
C PRO A 314 -4.09 -13.24 18.35
N TYR A 315 -3.80 -12.20 17.56
CA TYR A 315 -4.88 -11.40 17.00
C TYR A 315 -5.79 -12.30 16.16
N PRO A 316 -7.10 -12.03 16.15
CA PRO A 316 -8.00 -12.76 15.27
C PRO A 316 -7.62 -12.50 13.82
N VAL A 317 -7.84 -13.49 12.95
CA VAL A 317 -7.65 -13.34 11.49
C VAL A 317 -8.50 -12.19 10.94
N THR A 318 -9.71 -12.07 11.46
CA THR A 318 -10.65 -10.98 11.15
C THR A 318 -11.42 -10.58 12.40
N ALA A 319 -11.93 -9.37 12.46
CA ALA A 319 -12.73 -8.89 13.60
C ALA A 319 -13.99 -8.15 13.11
N PRO A 320 -15.12 -8.23 13.85
CA PRO A 320 -16.33 -7.48 13.52
C PRO A 320 -16.04 -5.97 13.63
N VAL A 321 -16.58 -5.17 12.71
CA VAL A 321 -16.43 -3.72 12.77
C VAL A 321 -17.33 -3.12 13.87
N ASP A 322 -16.89 -2.03 14.50
CA ASP A 322 -17.68 -1.35 15.54
C ASP A 322 -18.91 -0.62 14.97
N LYS A 323 -18.78 -0.11 13.77
CA LYS A 323 -19.77 0.59 12.96
C LYS A 323 -19.49 0.31 11.49
N LYS A 324 -20.47 0.53 10.62
CA LYS A 324 -20.24 0.45 9.18
C LYS A 324 -19.15 1.43 8.73
N VAL A 325 -18.27 0.94 7.87
CA VAL A 325 -17.04 1.58 7.43
C VAL A 325 -17.26 2.24 6.07
N THR A 326 -16.72 3.43 5.90
CA THR A 326 -16.65 4.13 4.61
C THR A 326 -15.25 4.02 4.00
N VAL A 327 -15.09 4.35 2.73
CA VAL A 327 -13.77 4.51 2.08
C VAL A 327 -12.91 5.52 2.84
N ALA A 328 -13.51 6.60 3.37
CA ALA A 328 -12.80 7.60 4.17
C ALA A 328 -12.26 7.03 5.50
N ASP A 329 -13.02 6.15 6.18
CA ASP A 329 -12.53 5.47 7.39
C ASP A 329 -11.33 4.57 7.08
N VAL A 330 -11.36 3.86 5.94
CA VAL A 330 -10.25 3.02 5.47
C VAL A 330 -9.04 3.88 5.10
N ALA A 331 -9.24 4.97 4.36
CA ALA A 331 -8.18 5.93 4.03
C ALA A 331 -7.52 6.51 5.29
N LYS A 332 -8.31 6.81 6.34
CA LYS A 332 -7.79 7.23 7.63
C LYS A 332 -6.90 6.15 8.29
N ALA A 333 -7.29 4.88 8.20
CA ALA A 333 -6.48 3.78 8.70
C ALA A 333 -5.15 3.67 7.95
N MET A 334 -5.17 3.80 6.61
CA MET A 334 -3.96 3.79 5.77
C MET A 334 -3.00 4.95 6.04
N ARG A 335 -3.50 6.07 6.57
CA ARG A 335 -2.74 7.28 6.89
C ARG A 335 -2.18 7.30 8.31
N SER A 336 -2.53 6.33 9.16
CA SER A 336 -2.30 6.42 10.59
C SER A 336 -0.84 6.31 11.01
N TYR A 337 -0.45 7.20 11.91
CA TYR A 337 0.77 7.16 12.72
C TYR A 337 0.45 6.82 14.19
N TYR A 338 -0.67 6.12 14.42
CA TYR A 338 -1.21 5.74 15.74
C TYR A 338 -1.67 6.91 16.60
N GLU A 339 -2.11 8.00 15.96
CA GLU A 339 -2.52 9.24 16.61
C GLU A 339 -3.55 9.00 17.72
N GLY A 340 -3.40 9.72 18.83
CA GLY A 340 -4.27 9.61 19.99
C GLY A 340 -4.12 8.32 20.79
N SER A 341 -3.00 7.60 20.65
CA SER A 341 -2.63 6.46 21.48
C SER A 341 -1.29 6.69 22.17
N ASP A 342 -0.90 5.80 23.08
CA ASP A 342 0.42 5.83 23.74
C ASP A 342 1.58 5.59 22.75
N TYR A 343 1.27 5.19 21.51
CA TYR A 343 2.22 4.89 20.43
C TYR A 343 2.18 5.95 19.31
N ASP A 344 1.57 7.09 19.56
CA ASP A 344 1.44 8.19 18.61
C ASP A 344 2.82 8.71 18.20
N GLN A 345 3.20 8.46 16.95
CA GLN A 345 4.51 8.84 16.43
C GLN A 345 4.63 10.35 16.11
N THR A 346 3.54 11.09 16.21
CA THR A 346 3.52 12.53 15.92
C THR A 346 3.84 13.39 17.16
N VAL A 347 3.81 12.79 18.35
CA VAL A 347 4.05 13.50 19.63
C VAL A 347 5.24 12.95 20.41
N THR A 348 5.96 11.95 19.85
CA THR A 348 7.15 11.41 20.48
C THR A 348 8.30 12.42 20.48
N HIS A 349 9.27 12.22 21.36
CA HIS A 349 10.50 13.02 21.36
C HIS A 349 11.21 12.97 19.98
N ALA A 350 11.17 11.83 19.30
CA ALA A 350 11.74 11.66 17.97
C ALA A 350 11.02 12.44 16.87
N ALA A 351 9.75 12.83 17.09
CA ALA A 351 9.00 13.67 16.15
C ALA A 351 9.46 15.13 16.15
N GLY A 352 10.30 15.50 17.11
CA GLY A 352 10.83 16.84 17.25
C GLY A 352 9.75 17.90 17.56
N PRO A 353 10.11 19.17 17.48
CA PRO A 353 9.22 20.26 17.90
C PRO A 353 7.99 20.44 17.00
N TRP A 354 8.04 19.89 15.79
CA TRP A 354 7.01 20.10 14.76
C TRP A 354 6.16 18.84 14.47
N GLY A 355 6.31 17.80 15.29
CA GLY A 355 5.46 16.61 15.21
C GLY A 355 5.64 15.80 13.92
N THR A 356 6.87 15.67 13.43
CA THR A 356 7.17 14.92 12.21
C THR A 356 7.35 13.43 12.51
N PRO A 357 6.42 12.54 12.07
CA PRO A 357 6.50 11.11 12.36
C PRO A 357 7.36 10.34 11.36
N ASP A 358 7.83 11.00 10.30
CA ASP A 358 8.53 10.38 9.18
C ASP A 358 10.02 10.17 9.53
N HIS A 359 10.30 9.12 10.28
CA HIS A 359 11.64 8.77 10.68
C HIS A 359 12.34 8.01 9.56
N VAL A 360 13.43 8.58 9.04
CA VAL A 360 14.23 7.94 8.00
C VAL A 360 14.78 6.61 8.53
N ALA A 361 14.53 5.53 7.79
CA ALA A 361 15.01 4.19 8.15
C ALA A 361 16.53 4.09 8.03
N GLY A 362 17.11 3.25 8.87
CA GLY A 362 18.54 2.94 8.90
C GLY A 362 19.17 3.17 10.27
N GLY A 363 20.30 2.56 10.50
CA GLY A 363 21.12 2.78 11.68
C GLY A 363 21.85 4.13 11.61
N SER A 364 22.68 4.43 12.62
CA SER A 364 23.51 5.62 12.58
C SER A 364 24.51 5.56 11.41
N SER A 365 24.88 6.72 10.87
CA SER A 365 25.77 6.85 9.71
C SER A 365 27.14 6.18 9.89
N ASP A 366 27.60 6.02 11.14
CA ASP A 366 28.85 5.36 11.50
C ASP A 366 28.64 3.92 12.04
N GLY A 367 27.40 3.41 12.03
CA GLY A 367 27.04 2.06 12.45
C GLY A 367 27.18 1.78 13.96
N LYS A 368 27.42 2.80 14.79
CA LYS A 368 27.62 2.62 16.25
C LYS A 368 26.31 2.45 17.00
N VAL A 369 25.26 3.16 16.58
CA VAL A 369 23.91 3.03 17.16
C VAL A 369 23.11 2.05 16.30
N LYS A 370 22.64 0.97 16.91
CA LYS A 370 21.81 -0.05 16.26
C LYS A 370 20.40 0.05 16.82
N GLY A 371 19.41 0.05 15.95
CA GLY A 371 18.00 0.09 16.30
C GLY A 371 17.17 0.44 15.09
N ASN A 372 15.87 0.23 15.19
CA ASN A 372 14.89 0.58 14.17
C ASN A 372 13.77 1.40 14.80
N TRP A 373 13.20 2.29 14.01
CA TRP A 373 11.97 2.97 14.36
C TRP A 373 10.79 2.01 14.34
N GLU A 374 9.80 2.27 15.19
CA GLU A 374 8.54 1.56 15.12
C GLU A 374 7.86 1.80 13.77
N ARG A 375 7.40 0.73 13.12
CA ARG A 375 6.81 0.79 11.79
C ARG A 375 5.36 1.26 11.87
N THR A 376 5.06 2.40 11.28
CA THR A 376 3.72 2.98 11.17
C THR A 376 2.94 2.41 9.97
N ILE A 377 1.62 2.60 9.93
CA ILE A 377 0.80 2.27 8.77
C ILE A 377 1.07 3.31 7.67
N GLY A 378 0.85 4.59 7.95
CA GLY A 378 1.29 5.68 7.09
C GLY A 378 2.82 5.74 7.06
N LEU A 379 3.41 5.85 5.86
CA LEU A 379 4.86 5.82 5.70
C LEU A 379 5.32 6.81 4.64
N TYR A 380 6.43 7.51 4.93
CA TYR A 380 7.01 8.54 4.05
C TYR A 380 7.54 7.98 2.72
N ARG A 381 7.97 6.71 2.70
CA ARG A 381 8.56 6.05 1.53
C ARG A 381 7.59 5.20 0.72
N THR A 382 6.30 5.21 1.04
CA THR A 382 5.27 4.61 0.20
C THR A 382 5.36 5.21 -1.21
N SER A 383 5.43 4.38 -2.24
CA SER A 383 5.47 4.83 -3.63
C SER A 383 4.07 5.17 -4.14
N ASP A 384 3.11 4.35 -3.79
CA ASP A 384 1.69 4.52 -4.06
C ASP A 384 0.86 3.69 -3.10
N SER A 385 -0.42 4.00 -3.05
CA SER A 385 -1.41 3.24 -2.30
C SER A 385 -2.76 3.34 -2.97
N TYR A 386 -3.61 2.33 -2.74
CA TYR A 386 -4.97 2.38 -3.25
C TYR A 386 -5.97 1.68 -2.34
N ILE A 387 -7.24 2.02 -2.58
CA ILE A 387 -8.40 1.40 -1.96
C ILE A 387 -9.29 0.94 -3.11
N VAL A 388 -9.46 -0.36 -3.28
CA VAL A 388 -10.41 -0.94 -4.24
C VAL A 388 -11.74 -1.14 -3.54
N GLN A 389 -12.79 -0.63 -4.16
CA GLN A 389 -14.18 -0.77 -3.76
C GLN A 389 -14.88 -1.64 -4.81
N SER A 390 -15.28 -2.86 -4.43
CA SER A 390 -15.92 -3.85 -5.30
C SER A 390 -17.42 -3.92 -4.99
N GLY A 391 -18.27 -3.54 -5.94
CA GLY A 391 -19.71 -3.51 -5.74
C GLY A 391 -20.21 -2.19 -5.17
N GLY A 392 -21.25 -2.27 -4.35
CA GLY A 392 -21.96 -1.11 -3.81
C GLY A 392 -23.29 -0.85 -4.52
N THR A 393 -23.84 0.34 -4.32
CA THR A 393 -25.16 0.73 -4.84
C THR A 393 -25.14 1.22 -6.30
N THR A 394 -23.96 1.32 -6.92
CA THR A 394 -23.75 1.92 -8.25
C THR A 394 -23.81 0.92 -9.39
N ALA A 395 -24.02 1.40 -10.62
CA ALA A 395 -24.06 0.58 -11.83
C ALA A 395 -22.71 -0.07 -12.14
N ASN A 396 -22.69 -1.23 -12.84
CA ASN A 396 -21.48 -2.02 -13.11
C ASN A 396 -20.27 -1.24 -13.66
N ALA A 397 -20.46 -0.23 -14.51
CA ALA A 397 -19.36 0.55 -15.07
C ALA A 397 -18.65 1.46 -14.05
N VAL A 398 -19.30 1.78 -12.94
CA VAL A 398 -18.79 2.59 -11.82
C VAL A 398 -18.90 1.86 -10.49
N GLY A 399 -19.31 0.61 -10.48
CA GLY A 399 -19.45 -0.21 -9.26
C GLY A 399 -18.14 -0.72 -8.73
N GLY A 400 -17.14 -0.94 -9.57
CA GLY A 400 -15.76 -1.18 -9.21
C GLY A 400 -14.97 0.11 -9.32
N VAL A 401 -14.36 0.55 -8.22
CA VAL A 401 -13.59 1.80 -8.17
C VAL A 401 -12.26 1.54 -7.49
N ILE A 402 -11.17 1.99 -8.11
CA ILE A 402 -9.89 2.15 -7.43
C ILE A 402 -9.73 3.62 -7.02
N TRP A 403 -9.62 3.87 -5.73
CA TRP A 403 -9.23 5.16 -5.18
C TRP A 403 -7.70 5.16 -5.11
N PHE A 404 -7.07 5.76 -6.11
CA PHE A 404 -5.62 5.74 -6.27
C PHE A 404 -4.96 6.96 -5.64
N GLY A 405 -3.89 6.73 -4.89
CA GLY A 405 -3.05 7.77 -4.29
C GLY A 405 -1.57 7.47 -4.53
N ALA A 406 -0.88 8.38 -5.16
CA ALA A 406 0.57 8.27 -5.35
C ALA A 406 1.33 8.84 -4.16
N HIS A 407 2.52 8.30 -3.90
CA HIS A 407 3.39 8.65 -2.78
C HIS A 407 2.74 8.38 -1.41
N ALA A 408 3.30 8.94 -0.34
CA ALA A 408 2.93 8.69 1.05
C ALA A 408 1.43 8.92 1.35
N ALA A 409 0.74 7.88 1.80
CA ALA A 409 -0.70 7.89 2.07
C ALA A 409 -1.16 9.04 2.99
N PRO A 410 -0.40 9.45 4.04
CA PRO A 410 -0.78 10.57 4.90
C PRO A 410 -0.94 11.91 4.19
N TYR A 411 -0.27 12.08 3.04
CA TYR A 411 -0.26 13.34 2.30
C TYR A 411 -1.00 13.27 0.96
N THR A 412 -1.40 12.06 0.51
CA THR A 412 -2.08 11.87 -0.77
C THR A 412 -3.57 12.18 -0.69
N ALA A 413 -4.12 12.79 -1.75
CA ALA A 413 -5.54 12.85 -2.00
C ALA A 413 -5.91 11.72 -2.97
N TYR A 414 -6.69 10.75 -2.50
CA TYR A 414 -7.13 9.62 -3.32
C TYR A 414 -8.08 10.08 -4.42
N VAL A 415 -7.79 9.71 -5.67
CA VAL A 415 -8.66 9.97 -6.82
C VAL A 415 -9.42 8.71 -7.21
N PRO A 416 -10.75 8.78 -7.41
CA PRO A 416 -11.54 7.63 -7.83
C PRO A 416 -11.38 7.39 -9.34
N LEU A 417 -11.13 6.14 -9.72
CA LEU A 417 -11.01 5.71 -11.10
C LEU A 417 -11.90 4.46 -11.29
N PRO A 418 -13.06 4.60 -11.93
CA PRO A 418 -13.97 3.48 -12.16
C PRO A 418 -13.42 2.42 -13.10
N SER A 419 -13.72 1.15 -12.84
CA SER A 419 -13.29 0.00 -13.65
C SER A 419 -13.77 0.00 -15.11
N GLY A 420 -14.77 0.82 -15.44
CA GLY A 420 -15.25 1.03 -16.81
C GLY A 420 -14.42 2.02 -17.63
N MET A 421 -13.40 2.64 -17.06
CA MET A 421 -12.45 3.47 -17.82
C MET A 421 -11.56 2.58 -18.69
N LEU A 422 -11.33 2.98 -19.94
CA LEU A 422 -10.41 2.31 -20.88
C LEU A 422 -9.15 3.14 -21.14
N GLY A 423 -8.86 4.11 -20.30
CA GLY A 423 -7.67 4.94 -20.31
C GLY A 423 -7.54 5.69 -19.01
N LEU A 424 -6.31 5.92 -18.59
CA LEU A 424 -6.00 6.63 -17.35
C LEU A 424 -5.42 8.01 -17.64
N PRO A 425 -5.65 9.00 -16.77
CA PRO A 425 -5.11 10.35 -16.94
C PRO A 425 -3.60 10.37 -16.71
N ASP A 426 -2.89 11.32 -17.35
CA ASP A 426 -1.45 11.53 -17.13
C ASP A 426 -1.11 11.77 -15.65
N ALA A 427 -2.07 12.24 -14.87
CA ALA A 427 -1.94 12.43 -13.43
C ALA A 427 -1.47 11.15 -12.69
N THR A 428 -1.79 9.95 -13.19
CA THR A 428 -1.41 8.66 -12.60
C THR A 428 -0.05 8.14 -13.06
N LEU A 429 0.63 8.82 -14.00
CA LEU A 429 1.84 8.35 -14.67
C LEU A 429 3.14 8.95 -14.09
N GLY A 430 3.11 9.44 -12.85
CA GLY A 430 4.30 9.97 -12.18
C GLY A 430 5.37 8.91 -11.94
N HIS A 431 6.65 9.26 -12.15
CA HIS A 431 7.78 8.35 -11.98
C HIS A 431 8.95 9.06 -11.26
N PRO A 432 9.63 8.39 -10.30
CA PRO A 432 10.71 9.02 -9.52
C PRO A 432 11.94 9.43 -10.35
N ALA A 433 12.20 8.75 -11.47
CA ALA A 433 13.34 9.05 -12.34
C ALA A 433 13.20 10.34 -13.16
N ALA A 434 12.00 10.94 -13.22
CA ALA A 434 11.76 12.16 -14.02
C ALA A 434 10.77 13.09 -13.32
N LEU A 435 11.18 14.31 -13.04
CA LEU A 435 10.29 15.33 -12.47
C LEU A 435 9.23 15.73 -13.51
N HIS A 436 8.00 15.34 -13.26
CA HIS A 436 6.83 15.67 -14.07
C HIS A 436 5.73 16.23 -13.19
N LYS A 437 5.69 17.54 -13.04
CA LYS A 437 4.78 18.27 -12.14
C LYS A 437 3.29 17.97 -12.33
N PRO A 438 2.74 17.72 -13.55
CA PRO A 438 1.31 17.40 -13.72
C PRO A 438 0.86 16.04 -13.16
N THR A 439 1.66 15.39 -12.30
CA THR A 439 1.35 14.07 -11.75
C THR A 439 1.12 14.12 -10.24
N LEU A 440 0.25 13.21 -9.75
CA LEU A 440 -0.02 13.02 -8.31
C LEU A 440 1.27 12.74 -7.55
N PHE A 441 2.11 11.84 -8.07
CA PHE A 441 3.35 11.44 -7.41
C PHE A 441 4.23 12.63 -7.01
N TRP A 442 4.48 13.54 -7.96
CA TRP A 442 5.35 14.68 -7.68
C TRP A 442 4.67 15.75 -6.82
N ALA A 443 3.39 16.00 -7.02
CA ALA A 443 2.65 16.95 -6.19
C ALA A 443 2.63 16.48 -4.72
N VAL A 444 2.27 15.21 -4.47
CA VAL A 444 2.24 14.64 -3.11
C VAL A 444 3.64 14.56 -2.51
N ARG A 445 4.67 14.20 -3.29
CA ARG A 445 6.06 14.15 -2.81
C ARG A 445 6.56 15.51 -2.36
N TYR A 446 6.24 16.58 -3.11
CA TYR A 446 6.57 17.95 -2.68
C TYR A 446 5.83 18.34 -1.41
N LEU A 447 4.52 18.08 -1.35
CA LEU A 447 3.70 18.35 -0.17
C LEU A 447 4.21 17.62 1.08
N ALA A 448 4.50 16.32 0.94
CA ALA A 448 5.02 15.49 2.03
C ALA A 448 6.34 16.03 2.58
N ASN A 449 7.27 16.42 1.70
CA ASN A 449 8.56 16.97 2.11
C ASN A 449 8.43 18.39 2.70
N LEU A 450 7.53 19.23 2.18
CA LEU A 450 7.24 20.54 2.76
C LEU A 450 6.65 20.40 4.17
N ALA A 451 5.69 19.50 4.34
CA ALA A 451 5.03 19.28 5.62
C ALA A 451 6.01 18.87 6.75
N GLN A 452 7.11 18.18 6.42
CA GLN A 452 8.16 17.81 7.39
C GLN A 452 8.73 19.02 8.16
N LEU A 453 8.70 20.20 7.57
CA LEU A 453 9.27 21.41 8.17
C LEU A 453 8.45 21.90 9.38
N LYS A 454 7.11 21.78 9.31
CA LYS A 454 6.17 22.25 10.35
C LYS A 454 4.85 21.48 10.29
N ARG A 455 4.91 20.15 10.37
CA ARG A 455 3.74 19.28 10.16
C ARG A 455 2.54 19.66 11.03
N ASN A 456 2.73 19.90 12.32
CA ASN A 456 1.66 20.23 13.24
C ASN A 456 0.89 21.52 12.88
N HIS A 457 1.49 22.43 12.11
CA HIS A 457 0.84 23.62 11.58
C HIS A 457 0.16 23.40 10.23
N MET A 458 0.68 22.44 9.42
CA MET A 458 0.25 22.23 8.04
C MET A 458 -0.81 21.14 7.91
N ILE A 459 -0.82 20.13 8.82
CA ILE A 459 -1.60 18.91 8.65
C ILE A 459 -3.11 19.18 8.57
N SER A 460 -3.63 20.15 9.31
CA SER A 460 -5.06 20.49 9.26
C SER A 460 -5.51 20.91 7.85
N ALA A 461 -4.73 21.77 7.18
CA ALA A 461 -5.04 22.20 5.81
C ALA A 461 -4.91 21.04 4.81
N ILE A 462 -3.97 20.12 5.03
CA ILE A 462 -3.82 18.91 4.22
C ILE A 462 -5.04 18.00 4.39
N ASP A 463 -5.47 17.76 5.62
CA ASP A 463 -6.65 16.94 5.94
C ASP A 463 -7.94 17.54 5.35
N GLU A 464 -8.12 18.85 5.45
CA GLU A 464 -9.26 19.57 4.85
C GLU A 464 -9.28 19.41 3.34
N TYR A 465 -8.12 19.54 2.69
CA TYR A 465 -7.99 19.34 1.26
C TYR A 465 -8.34 17.90 0.86
N GLN A 466 -7.81 16.91 1.57
CA GLN A 466 -8.09 15.49 1.32
C GLN A 466 -9.58 15.16 1.48
N GLN A 467 -10.23 15.69 2.52
CA GLN A 467 -11.67 15.50 2.76
C GLN A 467 -12.52 16.13 1.66
N HIS A 468 -12.15 17.34 1.23
CA HIS A 468 -12.83 18.01 0.12
C HIS A 468 -12.72 17.20 -1.17
N GLN A 469 -11.53 16.75 -1.56
CA GLN A 469 -11.34 15.96 -2.78
C GLN A 469 -12.04 14.60 -2.72
N HIS A 470 -12.11 13.98 -1.54
CA HIS A 470 -12.87 12.75 -1.36
C HIS A 470 -14.38 12.98 -1.56
N ALA A 471 -14.93 14.07 -1.02
CA ALA A 471 -16.34 14.44 -1.20
C ALA A 471 -16.67 14.73 -2.68
N GLU A 472 -15.82 15.45 -3.39
CA GLU A 472 -15.97 15.70 -4.82
C GLU A 472 -15.93 14.39 -5.64
N GLY A 473 -15.00 13.47 -5.30
CA GLY A 473 -14.91 12.16 -5.93
C GLY A 473 -16.18 11.32 -5.72
N LEU A 474 -16.74 11.31 -4.51
CA LEU A 474 -18.03 10.65 -4.23
C LEU A 474 -19.17 11.26 -5.02
N ALA A 475 -19.27 12.60 -5.06
CA ALA A 475 -20.31 13.29 -5.82
C ALA A 475 -20.22 12.97 -7.33
N LEU A 476 -19.01 12.80 -7.87
CA LEU A 476 -18.83 12.37 -9.25
C LEU A 476 -19.33 10.94 -9.47
N LEU A 477 -19.03 10.00 -8.59
CA LEU A 477 -19.52 8.62 -8.68
C LEU A 477 -21.06 8.57 -8.59
N GLU A 478 -21.66 9.35 -7.70
CA GLU A 478 -23.11 9.44 -7.54
C GLU A 478 -23.82 9.96 -8.80
N ARG A 479 -23.19 10.84 -9.61
CA ARG A 479 -23.74 11.31 -10.89
C ARG A 479 -24.04 10.17 -11.88
N PHE A 480 -23.29 9.06 -11.77
CA PHE A 480 -23.47 7.86 -12.61
C PHE A 480 -24.30 6.76 -11.94
N ALA A 481 -24.73 6.93 -10.69
CA ALA A 481 -25.56 5.98 -9.97
C ALA A 481 -26.89 5.76 -10.73
N GLY A 482 -27.17 4.51 -11.10
CA GLY A 482 -28.38 4.13 -11.83
C GLY A 482 -28.42 4.52 -13.32
N LYS A 483 -27.43 5.25 -13.86
CA LYS A 483 -27.41 5.78 -15.23
C LYS A 483 -26.46 5.00 -16.14
N ARG A 484 -26.80 3.76 -16.51
CA ARG A 484 -25.96 2.92 -17.39
C ARG A 484 -25.65 3.56 -18.76
N ALA A 485 -26.60 4.32 -19.33
CA ALA A 485 -26.45 4.90 -20.67
C ALA A 485 -25.40 6.02 -20.74
N ASP A 486 -25.16 6.72 -19.64
CA ASP A 486 -24.26 7.88 -19.59
C ASP A 486 -22.82 7.49 -19.20
N ALA A 487 -22.57 6.26 -18.77
CA ALA A 487 -21.28 5.77 -18.30
C ALA A 487 -20.45 5.08 -19.40
N SER A 488 -20.38 5.70 -20.58
CA SER A 488 -19.47 5.21 -21.63
C SER A 488 -18.01 5.43 -21.22
N PRO A 489 -17.07 4.57 -21.67
CA PRO A 489 -15.64 4.72 -21.34
C PRO A 489 -15.09 6.11 -21.67
N ALA A 490 -15.52 6.72 -22.78
CA ALA A 490 -15.10 8.06 -23.17
C ALA A 490 -15.56 9.13 -22.17
N VAL A 491 -16.79 9.04 -21.69
CA VAL A 491 -17.35 9.97 -20.67
C VAL A 491 -16.65 9.75 -19.33
N LEU A 492 -16.43 8.49 -18.92
CA LEU A 492 -15.71 8.19 -17.69
C LEU A 492 -14.26 8.69 -17.74
N ASN A 493 -13.53 8.41 -18.83
CA ASN A 493 -12.16 8.90 -19.02
C ASN A 493 -12.07 10.43 -18.94
N ALA A 494 -13.00 11.15 -19.59
CA ALA A 494 -13.04 12.61 -19.54
C ALA A 494 -13.34 13.11 -18.13
N THR A 495 -14.41 12.61 -17.49
CA THR A 495 -14.88 13.12 -16.19
C THR A 495 -13.88 12.86 -15.08
N PHE A 496 -13.42 11.62 -14.91
CA PHE A 496 -12.50 11.25 -13.84
C PHE A 496 -11.05 11.66 -14.13
N GLY A 497 -10.68 11.76 -15.41
CA GLY A 497 -9.38 12.32 -15.83
C GLY A 497 -9.29 13.82 -15.55
N GLU A 498 -10.36 14.59 -15.78
CA GLU A 498 -10.43 16.02 -15.44
C GLU A 498 -10.37 16.21 -13.90
N HIS A 499 -11.10 15.38 -13.15
CA HIS A 499 -11.04 15.41 -11.70
C HIS A 499 -9.62 15.14 -11.18
N ALA A 500 -8.94 14.08 -11.63
CA ALA A 500 -7.57 13.78 -11.24
C ALA A 500 -6.61 14.95 -11.56
N THR A 501 -6.78 15.59 -12.73
CA THR A 501 -6.00 16.77 -13.12
C THR A 501 -6.28 17.96 -12.18
N THR A 502 -7.53 18.14 -11.77
CA THR A 502 -7.95 19.19 -10.83
C THR A 502 -7.35 18.96 -9.45
N VAL A 503 -7.34 17.71 -8.98
CA VAL A 503 -6.67 17.32 -7.72
C VAL A 503 -5.18 17.66 -7.77
N VAL A 504 -4.48 17.35 -8.85
CA VAL A 504 -3.05 17.68 -8.98
C VAL A 504 -2.82 19.20 -8.94
N LYS A 505 -3.62 19.98 -9.65
CA LYS A 505 -3.53 21.46 -9.63
C LYS A 505 -3.78 22.01 -8.24
N GLY A 506 -4.79 21.51 -7.54
CA GLY A 506 -5.10 21.95 -6.18
C GLY A 506 -4.02 21.56 -5.16
N LEU A 507 -3.35 20.42 -5.31
CA LEU A 507 -2.20 20.05 -4.49
C LEU A 507 -1.04 21.05 -4.68
N TRP A 508 -0.74 21.47 -5.90
CA TRP A 508 0.28 22.49 -6.14
C TRP A 508 -0.10 23.84 -5.54
N GLN A 509 -1.37 24.24 -5.65
CA GLN A 509 -1.86 25.46 -4.99
C GLN A 509 -1.74 25.36 -3.47
N LEU A 510 -2.10 24.22 -2.88
CA LEU A 510 -1.93 23.99 -1.44
C LEU A 510 -0.46 24.10 -1.00
N ILE A 511 0.48 23.58 -1.79
CA ILE A 511 1.93 23.71 -1.54
C ILE A 511 2.33 25.19 -1.53
N ASP A 512 1.89 25.96 -2.52
CA ASP A 512 2.19 27.39 -2.62
C ASP A 512 1.59 28.17 -1.43
N ASP A 513 0.35 27.88 -1.05
CA ASP A 513 -0.33 28.50 0.08
C ASP A 513 0.36 28.19 1.42
N LEU A 514 0.77 26.93 1.62
CA LEU A 514 1.50 26.50 2.82
C LEU A 514 2.90 27.11 2.88
N MET A 515 3.59 27.20 1.74
CA MET A 515 4.89 27.87 1.64
C MET A 515 4.74 29.36 1.97
N PHE A 516 3.76 30.06 1.39
CA PHE A 516 3.50 31.46 1.70
C PHE A 516 3.21 31.68 3.19
N LYS A 517 2.39 30.79 3.76
CA LYS A 517 1.93 30.94 5.16
C LYS A 517 3.02 30.67 6.19
N TYR A 518 3.90 29.68 5.93
CA TYR A 518 4.81 29.13 6.93
C TYR A 518 6.31 29.25 6.60
N ALA A 519 6.66 30.07 5.61
CA ALA A 519 8.07 30.30 5.25
C ALA A 519 8.88 30.91 6.39
N ASP A 520 10.17 30.65 6.40
CA ASP A 520 11.22 31.33 7.21
C ASP A 520 10.98 31.30 8.73
N GLY A 521 10.20 30.35 9.23
CA GLY A 521 9.91 30.23 10.67
C GLY A 521 8.79 31.15 11.17
N TYR A 522 8.07 31.80 10.27
CA TYR A 522 6.94 32.66 10.58
C TYR A 522 5.61 32.03 10.22
N THR A 523 4.53 32.60 10.81
CA THR A 523 3.17 32.44 10.29
C THR A 523 2.73 33.77 9.68
N THR A 524 2.53 33.77 8.37
CA THR A 524 2.12 34.96 7.61
C THR A 524 0.63 34.91 7.32
N THR A 525 -0.08 36.00 7.57
CA THR A 525 -1.49 36.18 7.23
C THR A 525 -1.69 37.50 6.52
N VAL A 526 -2.71 37.56 5.65
CA VAL A 526 -3.12 38.79 4.98
C VAL A 526 -4.38 39.30 5.65
N THR A 527 -4.35 40.52 6.14
CA THR A 527 -5.51 41.18 6.75
C THR A 527 -6.53 41.57 5.67
N PRO A 528 -7.80 41.85 6.03
CA PRO A 528 -8.83 42.23 5.04
C PRO A 528 -8.49 43.47 4.19
N ASN A 529 -7.65 44.36 4.71
CA ASN A 529 -7.18 45.55 3.99
C ASN A 529 -5.89 45.32 3.19
N GLY A 530 -5.43 44.05 3.07
CA GLY A 530 -4.25 43.65 2.27
C GLY A 530 -2.90 43.84 2.98
N ALA A 531 -2.89 44.23 4.27
CA ALA A 531 -1.64 44.31 5.00
C ALA A 531 -1.15 42.94 5.45
N LEU A 532 0.17 42.72 5.45
CA LEU A 532 0.77 41.50 5.98
C LEU A 532 0.88 41.58 7.50
N HIS A 533 0.46 40.50 8.14
CA HIS A 533 0.74 40.26 9.56
C HIS A 533 1.64 39.03 9.65
N VAL A 534 2.81 39.19 10.24
CA VAL A 534 3.85 38.18 10.38
C VAL A 534 4.09 37.89 11.85
N ALA A 535 3.75 36.70 12.31
CA ALA A 535 3.97 36.26 13.68
C ALA A 535 5.18 35.30 13.70
N SER A 536 6.10 35.52 14.65
CA SER A 536 7.18 34.57 14.91
C SER A 536 6.63 33.36 15.65
N GLU A 537 6.92 32.19 15.11
CA GLU A 537 6.60 30.90 15.72
C GLU A 537 7.82 30.41 16.51
N GLY A 538 7.71 30.40 17.83
CA GLY A 538 8.74 29.87 18.71
C GLY A 538 8.72 28.36 18.76
N TYR A 539 9.84 27.75 19.17
CA TYR A 539 9.87 26.33 19.51
C TYR A 539 9.11 26.07 20.83
N PRO A 540 8.53 24.88 21.04
CA PRO A 540 7.92 24.51 22.32
C PRO A 540 8.94 24.53 23.47
N ASP A 541 8.51 24.92 24.67
CA ASP A 541 9.37 25.01 25.85
C ASP A 541 10.14 23.72 26.17
N TRP A 542 9.47 22.58 26.00
CA TRP A 542 10.10 21.28 26.24
C TRP A 542 11.30 21.04 25.31
N TRP A 543 11.19 21.44 24.04
CA TRP A 543 12.25 21.31 23.05
C TRP A 543 13.42 22.26 23.36
N LEU A 544 13.11 23.52 23.70
CA LEU A 544 14.13 24.51 24.09
C LEU A 544 14.95 24.03 25.28
N LYS A 545 14.31 23.42 26.29
CA LYS A 545 15.00 22.82 27.43
C LYS A 545 15.90 21.65 27.01
N GLU A 546 15.40 20.78 26.16
CA GLU A 546 16.10 19.58 25.72
C GLU A 546 17.35 19.90 24.90
N VAL A 547 17.31 20.88 24.03
CA VAL A 547 18.45 21.31 23.21
C VAL A 547 19.39 22.29 23.93
N GLY A 548 19.17 22.52 25.22
CA GLY A 548 20.05 23.39 26.04
C GLY A 548 19.91 24.89 25.75
N TYR A 549 18.80 25.34 25.17
CA TYR A 549 18.58 26.76 24.87
C TYR A 549 18.63 27.64 26.11
N THR A 550 18.19 27.14 27.28
CA THR A 550 18.23 27.84 28.54
C THR A 550 19.64 28.18 29.01
N ASP A 551 20.63 27.41 28.56
CA ASP A 551 22.04 27.55 28.88
C ASP A 551 22.84 28.20 27.73
N GLY A 552 22.14 28.73 26.73
CA GLY A 552 22.72 29.39 25.57
C GLY A 552 23.49 30.67 25.91
N PRO A 553 24.14 31.31 24.93
CA PRO A 553 24.91 32.52 25.17
C PRO A 553 24.04 33.60 25.79
N PRO A 554 24.52 34.27 26.86
CA PRO A 554 23.74 35.31 27.54
C PRO A 554 23.40 36.42 26.53
N PRO A 555 22.20 37.02 26.64
CA PRO A 555 21.83 38.13 25.78
C PRO A 555 22.83 39.28 25.94
N VAL A 556 23.24 39.86 24.83
CA VAL A 556 24.09 41.04 24.85
C VAL A 556 23.30 42.18 25.56
N PRO A 557 23.83 42.77 26.62
CA PRO A 557 23.11 43.85 27.30
C PRO A 557 22.78 44.96 26.29
N PRO A 558 21.53 45.45 26.25
CA PRO A 558 21.19 46.53 25.34
C PRO A 558 22.03 47.77 25.67
N LYS A 559 22.74 48.29 24.68
CA LYS A 559 23.32 49.64 24.84
C LYS A 559 22.17 50.61 25.06
N LYS A 560 22.31 51.49 26.05
CA LYS A 560 21.34 52.54 26.27
C LYS A 560 21.18 53.33 24.97
N MET A 561 19.98 53.27 24.40
CA MET A 561 19.65 54.08 23.23
C MET A 561 19.53 55.54 23.72
N VAL A 562 20.37 56.41 23.20
CA VAL A 562 20.22 57.85 23.41
C VAL A 562 19.38 58.35 22.23
N MET A 563 18.14 58.69 22.51
CA MET A 563 17.28 59.36 21.53
C MET A 563 17.85 60.78 21.31
N VAL A 564 18.34 61.03 20.09
CA VAL A 564 18.85 62.34 19.70
C VAL A 564 17.81 63.02 18.80
N GLY A 565 17.41 64.24 19.17
CA GLY A 565 16.55 65.06 18.30
C GLY A 565 15.05 65.03 18.58
N LEU A 566 14.62 64.78 19.84
CA LEU A 566 13.27 65.06 20.30
C LEU A 566 13.33 66.32 21.18
N GLU A 567 13.40 67.48 20.56
CA GLU A 567 12.99 68.76 21.16
C GLU A 567 11.63 69.17 20.61
#